data_9482ebbb52a22b014faa7a70e2ce1b42
#
_entry.id   9482ebbb52a22b014faa7a70e2ce1b42
#
_cell.length_a   1.000
_cell.length_b   1.000
_cell.length_c   1.000
_cell.angle_alpha   90.00
_cell.angle_beta   90.00
_cell.angle_gamma   90.00
#
_symmetry.space_group_name_H-M   'P 1'
#
loop_
_entity.id
_entity.type
_entity.pdbx_description
1 polymer ?
#
loop_
_entity_poly.entity_id
_entity_poly.type
_entity_poly.pdbx_seq_one_letter_code
_entity_poly.pdbx_strand_id
1 'polypeptide(L)'
;MKIMITGSSGFVGSHLKERWKAKGHQIVEWDRKEGKELKDIVIDGDTNYVIHLAAWADVRASIERPNDYWENNVVTTTNIQRICHEKGIQLFYASSSCVHAWSKSPYGISKKVNEETAFPGQVGLRFTTVYGEGARDTMMIGKLVRNEANYATNHVRDFIHVSDVMDVIEMLMNKPVHMLEPAYDVGTGIGNRVDYLANDICGYDLPVKEGQSYEALDNTADITLLRDMKWEPKVNIVDYLREKTTVLHQ
;
A
#
# COMPACT_ATOMS: atom_id res chain seq x y z
N MET A 1 -19.05 0.57 -13.67
CA MET A 1 -18.58 1.83 -13.06
C MET A 1 -17.37 2.33 -13.82
N LYS A 2 -17.16 3.65 -13.87
CA LYS A 2 -15.93 4.27 -14.38
C LYS A 2 -15.01 4.57 -13.20
N ILE A 3 -13.83 3.97 -13.19
CA ILE A 3 -12.88 4.03 -12.07
C ILE A 3 -11.54 4.55 -12.60
N MET A 4 -11.04 5.65 -12.06
CA MET A 4 -9.69 6.10 -12.35
C MET A 4 -8.72 5.48 -11.34
N ILE A 5 -7.61 4.91 -11.84
CA ILE A 5 -6.51 4.39 -11.02
C ILE A 5 -5.26 5.19 -11.34
N THR A 6 -4.74 5.95 -10.39
CA THR A 6 -3.40 6.52 -10.54
C THR A 6 -2.37 5.53 -9.99
N GLY A 7 -1.21 5.45 -10.62
CA GLY A 7 -0.25 4.38 -10.32
C GLY A 7 -0.72 3.01 -10.85
N SER A 8 -1.50 3.02 -11.94
CA SER A 8 -2.12 1.83 -12.55
C SER A 8 -1.12 0.79 -13.09
N SER A 9 0.13 1.19 -13.34
CA SER A 9 1.24 0.29 -13.73
C SER A 9 2.13 -0.08 -12.54
N GLY A 10 1.78 0.35 -11.33
CA GLY A 10 2.44 -0.04 -10.09
C GLY A 10 1.97 -1.41 -9.59
N PHE A 11 2.58 -1.90 -8.50
CA PHE A 11 2.27 -3.22 -7.95
C PHE A 11 0.78 -3.41 -7.63
N VAL A 12 0.24 -2.66 -6.68
CA VAL A 12 -1.19 -2.79 -6.31
C VAL A 12 -2.11 -2.32 -7.44
N GLY A 13 -1.73 -1.25 -8.16
CA GLY A 13 -2.54 -0.68 -9.23
C GLY A 13 -2.75 -1.63 -10.40
N SER A 14 -1.73 -2.39 -10.80
CA SER A 14 -1.84 -3.37 -11.88
C SER A 14 -2.79 -4.51 -11.53
N HIS A 15 -2.73 -5.03 -10.31
CA HIS A 15 -3.65 -6.07 -9.83
C HIS A 15 -5.11 -5.59 -9.77
N LEU A 16 -5.36 -4.38 -9.25
CA LEU A 16 -6.69 -3.79 -9.24
C LEU A 16 -7.23 -3.57 -10.66
N LYS A 17 -6.39 -3.05 -11.54
CA LYS A 17 -6.73 -2.83 -12.94
C LYS A 17 -7.21 -4.11 -13.62
N GLU A 18 -6.42 -5.18 -13.54
CA GLU A 18 -6.76 -6.46 -14.16
C GLU A 18 -8.04 -7.06 -13.56
N ARG A 19 -8.13 -7.07 -12.22
CA ARG A 19 -9.31 -7.60 -11.51
C ARG A 19 -10.60 -6.86 -11.89
N TRP A 20 -10.55 -5.54 -11.99
CA TRP A 20 -11.75 -4.75 -12.28
C TRP A 20 -12.11 -4.68 -13.76
N LYS A 21 -11.13 -4.76 -14.66
CA LYS A 21 -11.40 -4.97 -16.08
C LYS A 21 -12.13 -6.31 -16.30
N ALA A 22 -11.69 -7.39 -15.64
CA ALA A 22 -12.34 -8.68 -15.69
C ALA A 22 -13.80 -8.66 -15.16
N LYS A 23 -14.10 -7.74 -14.22
CA LYS A 23 -15.46 -7.52 -13.71
C LYS A 23 -16.30 -6.57 -14.58
N GLY A 24 -15.79 -6.12 -15.74
CA GLY A 24 -16.51 -5.24 -16.67
C GLY A 24 -16.54 -3.77 -16.26
N HIS A 25 -15.65 -3.31 -15.38
CA HIS A 25 -15.53 -1.89 -15.06
C HIS A 25 -14.72 -1.16 -16.15
N GLN A 26 -15.09 0.10 -16.42
CA GLN A 26 -14.29 0.98 -17.25
C GLN A 26 -13.15 1.56 -16.42
N ILE A 27 -11.90 1.23 -16.77
CA ILE A 27 -10.72 1.71 -16.04
C ILE A 27 -10.05 2.85 -16.82
N VAL A 28 -9.91 3.97 -16.14
CA VAL A 28 -9.11 5.11 -16.60
C VAL A 28 -7.74 5.02 -15.94
N GLU A 29 -6.74 4.70 -16.74
CA GLU A 29 -5.36 4.51 -16.29
C GLU A 29 -4.61 5.84 -16.26
N TRP A 30 -3.93 6.15 -15.15
CA TRP A 30 -3.08 7.32 -15.00
C TRP A 30 -1.75 6.92 -14.36
N ASP A 31 -0.71 6.84 -15.18
CA ASP A 31 0.61 6.41 -14.74
C ASP A 31 1.72 7.09 -15.56
N ARG A 32 2.81 7.44 -14.90
CA ARG A 32 3.97 8.04 -15.59
C ARG A 32 4.61 7.11 -16.61
N LYS A 33 4.49 5.80 -16.47
CA LYS A 33 4.94 4.83 -17.46
C LYS A 33 4.15 4.95 -18.77
N GLU A 34 2.94 5.52 -18.70
CA GLU A 34 2.08 5.85 -19.84
C GLU A 34 2.24 7.32 -20.27
N GLY A 35 3.28 8.00 -19.81
CA GLY A 35 3.53 9.41 -20.09
C GLY A 35 2.56 10.39 -19.42
N LYS A 36 1.85 9.97 -18.37
CA LYS A 36 0.85 10.78 -17.66
C LYS A 36 1.37 11.17 -16.27
N GLU A 37 1.81 12.41 -16.13
CA GLU A 37 2.27 12.95 -14.85
C GLU A 37 1.10 13.39 -13.96
N LEU A 38 1.25 13.22 -12.63
CA LEU A 38 0.17 13.58 -11.68
C LEU A 38 -0.15 15.08 -11.67
N LYS A 39 0.83 15.93 -11.93
CA LYS A 39 0.64 17.39 -12.02
C LYS A 39 -0.33 17.80 -13.14
N ASP A 40 -0.44 16.99 -14.17
CA ASP A 40 -1.28 17.23 -15.35
C ASP A 40 -2.59 16.44 -15.30
N ILE A 41 -2.95 15.90 -14.13
CA ILE A 41 -4.10 15.00 -14.00
C ILE A 41 -5.42 15.68 -14.38
N VAL A 42 -6.19 15.01 -15.23
CA VAL A 42 -7.56 15.38 -15.57
C VAL A 42 -8.49 14.26 -15.13
N ILE A 43 -9.47 14.60 -14.31
CA ILE A 43 -10.48 13.66 -13.80
C ILE A 43 -11.82 14.05 -14.40
N ASP A 44 -12.42 13.20 -15.22
CA ASP A 44 -13.72 13.45 -15.84
C ASP A 44 -14.83 13.42 -14.78
N GLY A 45 -15.85 14.27 -14.96
CA GLY A 45 -16.96 14.42 -14.00
C GLY A 45 -17.89 13.20 -13.92
N ASP A 46 -17.84 12.28 -14.90
CA ASP A 46 -18.58 11.01 -14.89
C ASP A 46 -17.81 9.85 -14.23
N THR A 47 -16.61 10.12 -13.66
CA THR A 47 -15.84 9.16 -12.88
C THR A 47 -16.55 8.87 -11.57
N ASN A 48 -16.80 7.59 -11.27
CA ASN A 48 -17.45 7.20 -10.01
C ASN A 48 -16.47 7.16 -8.84
N TYR A 49 -15.25 6.63 -9.07
CA TYR A 49 -14.22 6.46 -8.06
C TYR A 49 -12.86 6.87 -8.59
N VAL A 50 -12.06 7.47 -7.72
CA VAL A 50 -10.62 7.62 -7.92
C VAL A 50 -9.89 6.78 -6.87
N ILE A 51 -9.03 5.88 -7.33
CA ILE A 51 -8.11 5.11 -6.48
C ILE A 51 -6.71 5.65 -6.72
N HIS A 52 -6.28 6.50 -5.81
CA HIS A 52 -5.00 7.19 -5.94
C HIS A 52 -3.88 6.39 -5.26
N LEU A 53 -3.15 5.59 -6.05
CA LEU A 53 -2.04 4.75 -5.58
C LEU A 53 -0.66 5.29 -6.00
N ALA A 54 -0.62 6.24 -6.93
CA ALA A 54 0.63 6.83 -7.38
C ALA A 54 1.31 7.61 -6.26
N ALA A 55 2.42 7.09 -5.78
CA ALA A 55 3.24 7.72 -4.76
C ALA A 55 4.68 7.20 -4.82
N TRP A 56 5.61 7.96 -4.33
CA TRP A 56 6.93 7.45 -3.96
C TRP A 56 6.82 6.82 -2.58
N ALA A 57 7.17 5.53 -2.47
CA ALA A 57 6.89 4.70 -1.30
C ALA A 57 8.12 4.02 -0.70
N ASP A 58 9.31 4.58 -0.90
CA ASP A 58 10.55 4.11 -0.29
C ASP A 58 10.95 5.03 0.84
N VAL A 59 10.88 4.52 2.09
CA VAL A 59 11.20 5.28 3.31
C VAL A 59 12.65 5.75 3.29
N ARG A 60 13.59 4.91 2.83
CA ARG A 60 15.03 5.24 2.81
C ARG A 60 15.33 6.34 1.80
N ALA A 61 14.83 6.20 0.58
CA ALA A 61 15.00 7.22 -0.45
C ALA A 61 14.36 8.57 -0.05
N SER A 62 13.35 8.58 0.81
CA SER A 62 12.74 9.83 1.30
C SER A 62 13.69 10.66 2.17
N ILE A 63 14.62 10.01 2.88
CA ILE A 63 15.63 10.70 3.70
C ILE A 63 16.60 11.48 2.80
N GLU A 64 16.96 10.92 1.66
CA GLU A 64 17.90 11.52 0.72
C GLU A 64 17.25 12.60 -0.16
N ARG A 65 15.94 12.46 -0.42
CA ARG A 65 15.19 13.27 -1.39
C ARG A 65 13.88 13.82 -0.81
N PRO A 66 13.88 14.52 0.32
CA PRO A 66 12.66 14.93 1.03
C PRO A 66 11.75 15.83 0.19
N ASN A 67 12.33 16.76 -0.57
CA ASN A 67 11.58 17.70 -1.41
C ASN A 67 10.83 16.97 -2.54
N ASP A 68 11.45 15.98 -3.15
CA ASP A 68 10.81 15.20 -4.22
C ASP A 68 9.60 14.41 -3.67
N TYR A 69 9.71 13.90 -2.42
CA TYR A 69 8.58 13.25 -1.76
C TYR A 69 7.46 14.25 -1.43
N TRP A 70 7.81 15.47 -1.03
CA TRP A 70 6.84 16.52 -0.80
C TRP A 70 6.07 16.87 -2.07
N GLU A 71 6.77 17.18 -3.15
CA GLU A 71 6.16 17.53 -4.44
C GLU A 71 5.29 16.39 -4.98
N ASN A 72 5.82 15.18 -5.03
CA ASN A 72 5.10 14.06 -5.62
C ASN A 72 3.97 13.52 -4.71
N ASN A 73 4.17 13.45 -3.39
CA ASN A 73 3.20 12.79 -2.51
C ASN A 73 2.24 13.79 -1.87
N VAL A 74 2.66 15.02 -1.56
CA VAL A 74 1.79 16.00 -0.90
C VAL A 74 1.10 16.88 -1.92
N VAL A 75 1.87 17.63 -2.72
CA VAL A 75 1.29 18.63 -3.64
C VAL A 75 0.32 17.97 -4.63
N THR A 76 0.73 16.86 -5.24
CA THR A 76 -0.15 16.19 -6.22
C THR A 76 -1.37 15.53 -5.57
N THR A 77 -1.21 14.89 -4.39
CA THR A 77 -2.33 14.26 -3.69
C THR A 77 -3.35 15.31 -3.24
N THR A 78 -2.90 16.42 -2.66
CA THR A 78 -3.79 17.52 -2.25
C THR A 78 -4.59 18.08 -3.43
N ASN A 79 -3.97 18.19 -4.61
CA ASN A 79 -4.70 18.60 -5.82
C ASN A 79 -5.77 17.59 -6.23
N ILE A 80 -5.47 16.29 -6.18
CA ILE A 80 -6.45 15.21 -6.47
C ILE A 80 -7.60 15.23 -5.47
N GLN A 81 -7.29 15.39 -4.18
CA GLN A 81 -8.28 15.52 -3.09
C GLN A 81 -9.24 16.66 -3.38
N ARG A 82 -8.71 17.84 -3.75
CA ARG A 82 -9.52 19.02 -4.10
C ARG A 82 -10.39 18.77 -5.33
N ILE A 83 -9.83 18.22 -6.42
CA ILE A 83 -10.60 17.94 -7.65
C ILE A 83 -11.73 16.95 -7.38
N CYS A 84 -11.46 15.87 -6.62
CA CYS A 84 -12.47 14.88 -6.28
C CYS A 84 -13.58 15.50 -5.42
N HIS A 85 -13.22 16.33 -4.44
CA HIS A 85 -14.20 17.03 -3.59
C HIS A 85 -15.09 17.97 -4.41
N GLU A 86 -14.50 18.82 -5.26
CA GLU A 86 -15.22 19.77 -6.10
C GLU A 86 -16.19 19.09 -7.09
N LYS A 87 -15.84 17.88 -7.55
CA LYS A 87 -16.66 17.11 -8.50
C LYS A 87 -17.59 16.09 -7.83
N GLY A 88 -17.56 15.94 -6.51
CA GLY A 88 -18.36 14.94 -5.80
C GLY A 88 -17.95 13.50 -6.10
N ILE A 89 -16.67 13.26 -6.44
CA ILE A 89 -16.13 11.95 -6.78
C ILE A 89 -15.56 11.29 -5.53
N GLN A 90 -15.93 10.03 -5.26
CA GLN A 90 -15.38 9.27 -4.14
C GLN A 90 -13.90 8.99 -4.36
N LEU A 91 -13.06 9.37 -3.39
CA LEU A 91 -11.62 9.16 -3.41
C LEU A 91 -11.19 8.16 -2.32
N PHE A 92 -10.43 7.15 -2.75
CA PHE A 92 -9.59 6.33 -1.89
C PHE A 92 -8.14 6.61 -2.25
N TYR A 93 -7.29 6.88 -1.27
CA TYR A 93 -5.88 7.22 -1.53
C TYR A 93 -4.92 6.39 -0.67
N ALA A 94 -3.77 6.08 -1.25
CA ALA A 94 -2.72 5.35 -0.55
C ALA A 94 -2.11 6.19 0.58
N SER A 95 -2.42 5.83 1.82
CA SER A 95 -1.68 6.20 3.01
C SER A 95 -0.72 5.06 3.39
N SER A 96 -0.22 5.03 4.61
CA SER A 96 0.77 4.05 5.06
C SER A 96 0.69 3.86 6.57
N SER A 97 1.03 2.67 7.08
CA SER A 97 1.28 2.43 8.50
C SER A 97 2.36 3.35 9.09
N CYS A 98 3.21 3.97 8.25
CA CYS A 98 4.18 4.97 8.67
C CYS A 98 3.55 6.21 9.33
N VAL A 99 2.25 6.47 9.14
CA VAL A 99 1.55 7.58 9.81
C VAL A 99 1.53 7.42 11.33
N HIS A 100 1.59 6.20 11.85
CA HIS A 100 1.64 5.95 13.30
C HIS A 100 3.00 6.35 13.92
N ALA A 101 4.03 6.49 13.09
CA ALA A 101 5.35 7.00 13.48
C ALA A 101 5.85 8.04 12.47
N TRP A 102 4.95 8.93 12.05
CA TRP A 102 5.10 9.84 10.91
C TRP A 102 6.35 10.72 10.96
N SER A 103 6.75 11.16 12.15
CA SER A 103 7.90 12.06 12.33
C SER A 103 9.26 11.41 12.05
N LYS A 104 9.31 10.09 11.88
CA LYS A 104 10.57 9.37 11.65
C LYS A 104 11.12 9.53 10.24
N SER A 105 10.31 9.89 9.25
CA SER A 105 10.76 10.01 7.86
C SER A 105 9.93 11.02 7.04
N PRO A 106 10.52 11.66 6.02
CA PRO A 106 9.78 12.51 5.08
C PRO A 106 8.63 11.78 4.39
N TYR A 107 8.79 10.48 4.12
CA TYR A 107 7.68 9.66 3.62
C TYR A 107 6.52 9.58 4.62
N GLY A 108 6.80 9.28 5.89
CA GLY A 108 5.78 9.26 6.95
C GLY A 108 5.09 10.62 7.08
N ILE A 109 5.86 11.71 7.08
CA ILE A 109 5.32 13.08 7.08
C ILE A 109 4.39 13.30 5.89
N SER A 110 4.80 12.93 4.67
CA SER A 110 3.98 13.13 3.47
C SER A 110 2.64 12.40 3.56
N LYS A 111 2.63 11.18 4.10
CA LYS A 111 1.39 10.41 4.27
C LYS A 111 0.49 10.97 5.37
N LYS A 112 1.08 11.44 6.47
CA LYS A 112 0.33 12.12 7.53
C LYS A 112 -0.34 13.40 7.02
N VAL A 113 0.38 14.23 6.26
CA VAL A 113 -0.19 15.44 5.65
C VAL A 113 -1.34 15.10 4.71
N ASN A 114 -1.23 14.04 3.90
CA ASN A 114 -2.32 13.62 3.03
C ASN A 114 -3.60 13.25 3.80
N GLU A 115 -3.48 12.67 4.99
CA GLU A 115 -4.64 12.41 5.85
C GLU A 115 -5.22 13.69 6.44
N GLU A 116 -4.38 14.62 6.88
CA GLU A 116 -4.82 15.90 7.48
C GLU A 116 -5.45 16.87 6.44
N THR A 117 -5.10 16.73 5.17
CA THR A 117 -5.64 17.57 4.08
C THR A 117 -6.83 16.95 3.36
N ALA A 118 -7.21 15.72 3.70
CA ALA A 118 -8.34 15.04 3.09
C ALA A 118 -9.67 15.71 3.44
N PHE A 119 -10.53 15.82 2.43
CA PHE A 119 -11.90 16.33 2.63
C PHE A 119 -12.80 15.25 3.24
N PRO A 120 -13.89 15.65 3.93
CA PRO A 120 -14.85 14.69 4.46
C PRO A 120 -15.35 13.69 3.41
N GLY A 121 -15.36 12.41 3.76
CA GLY A 121 -15.75 11.31 2.87
C GLY A 121 -14.62 10.74 2.02
N GLN A 122 -13.46 11.37 1.95
CA GLN A 122 -12.26 10.78 1.34
C GLN A 122 -11.60 9.81 2.31
N VAL A 123 -11.06 8.70 1.80
CA VAL A 123 -10.61 7.58 2.62
C VAL A 123 -9.14 7.27 2.40
N GLY A 124 -8.35 7.37 3.46
CA GLY A 124 -6.95 6.95 3.49
C GLY A 124 -6.81 5.43 3.71
N LEU A 125 -6.00 4.78 2.90
CA LEU A 125 -5.68 3.36 3.02
C LEU A 125 -4.26 3.24 3.58
N ARG A 126 -4.12 2.98 4.87
CA ARG A 126 -2.84 2.86 5.57
C ARG A 126 -2.25 1.48 5.33
N PHE A 127 -1.64 1.30 4.17
CA PHE A 127 -1.02 0.02 3.85
C PHE A 127 0.13 -0.31 4.80
N THR A 128 0.16 -1.56 5.26
CA THR A 128 1.31 -2.18 5.89
C THR A 128 2.28 -2.70 4.82
N THR A 129 3.00 -3.79 5.02
CA THR A 129 3.94 -4.32 4.04
C THR A 129 3.22 -5.23 3.05
N VAL A 130 2.80 -4.68 1.91
CA VAL A 130 2.11 -5.45 0.87
C VAL A 130 3.09 -6.36 0.13
N TYR A 131 2.74 -7.64 -0.04
CA TYR A 131 3.53 -8.62 -0.76
C TYR A 131 2.69 -9.40 -1.79
N GLY A 132 3.34 -10.16 -2.64
CA GLY A 132 2.72 -10.98 -3.67
C GLY A 132 3.45 -10.88 -5.00
N GLU A 133 2.92 -11.54 -6.02
CA GLU A 133 3.47 -11.55 -7.36
C GLU A 133 3.45 -10.13 -7.97
N GLY A 134 4.54 -9.74 -8.64
CA GLY A 134 4.69 -8.39 -9.21
C GLY A 134 5.13 -7.32 -8.20
N ALA A 135 5.42 -7.68 -6.94
CA ALA A 135 6.06 -6.77 -6.00
C ALA A 135 7.48 -6.38 -6.48
N ARG A 136 7.95 -5.18 -6.06
CA ARG A 136 9.29 -4.71 -6.44
C ARG A 136 10.37 -5.71 -5.99
N ASP A 137 11.37 -5.94 -6.85
CA ASP A 137 12.48 -6.87 -6.58
C ASP A 137 13.27 -6.56 -5.30
N THR A 138 13.26 -5.30 -4.88
CA THR A 138 13.93 -4.85 -3.65
C THR A 138 13.21 -5.22 -2.37
N MET A 139 11.94 -5.66 -2.44
CA MET A 139 11.16 -5.99 -1.26
C MET A 139 11.58 -7.34 -0.64
N MET A 140 11.60 -7.38 0.70
CA MET A 140 12.13 -8.51 1.45
C MET A 140 11.47 -9.85 1.07
N ILE A 141 10.14 -9.93 1.01
CA ILE A 141 9.44 -11.18 0.70
C ILE A 141 9.84 -11.71 -0.69
N GLY A 142 9.91 -10.84 -1.70
CA GLY A 142 10.40 -11.24 -3.02
C GLY A 142 11.84 -11.76 -3.00
N LYS A 143 12.73 -11.12 -2.22
CA LYS A 143 14.11 -11.58 -2.04
C LYS A 143 14.19 -12.93 -1.32
N LEU A 144 13.37 -13.15 -0.29
CA LEU A 144 13.29 -14.45 0.39
C LEU A 144 12.84 -15.55 -0.58
N VAL A 145 11.77 -15.30 -1.33
CA VAL A 145 11.26 -16.26 -2.34
C VAL A 145 12.31 -16.60 -3.40
N ARG A 146 13.14 -15.64 -3.83
CA ARG A 146 14.19 -15.87 -4.84
C ARG A 146 15.55 -16.29 -4.26
N ASN A 147 15.65 -16.44 -2.93
CA ASN A 147 16.91 -16.70 -2.22
C ASN A 147 18.00 -15.65 -2.51
N GLU A 148 17.61 -14.37 -2.56
CA GLU A 148 18.50 -13.23 -2.86
C GLU A 148 18.75 -12.32 -1.63
N ALA A 149 18.20 -12.69 -0.48
CA ALA A 149 18.38 -11.92 0.74
C ALA A 149 19.77 -12.19 1.34
N ASN A 150 20.51 -11.11 1.67
CA ASN A 150 21.87 -11.22 2.26
C ASN A 150 21.88 -10.94 3.77
N TYR A 151 20.79 -10.48 4.32
CA TYR A 151 20.58 -10.24 5.75
C TYR A 151 19.09 -10.13 6.04
N ALA A 152 18.70 -10.35 7.28
CA ALA A 152 17.38 -10.05 7.82
C ALA A 152 17.49 -8.90 8.84
N THR A 153 16.36 -8.38 9.28
CA THR A 153 16.31 -7.36 10.35
C THR A 153 15.43 -7.85 11.49
N ASN A 154 15.64 -7.27 12.67
CA ASN A 154 14.83 -7.56 13.86
C ASN A 154 13.46 -6.82 13.88
N HIS A 155 13.07 -6.17 12.78
CA HIS A 155 11.79 -5.51 12.67
C HIS A 155 10.62 -6.50 12.75
N VAL A 156 9.53 -6.05 13.34
CA VAL A 156 8.21 -6.68 13.22
C VAL A 156 7.46 -5.99 12.08
N ARG A 157 6.96 -6.79 11.14
CA ARG A 157 6.18 -6.31 10.00
C ARG A 157 4.87 -7.06 9.88
N ASP A 158 3.81 -6.32 9.68
CA ASP A 158 2.54 -6.87 9.22
C ASP A 158 2.61 -6.99 7.69
N PHE A 159 2.60 -8.22 7.21
CA PHE A 159 2.65 -8.56 5.80
C PHE A 159 1.26 -8.91 5.30
N ILE A 160 0.71 -8.08 4.40
CA ILE A 160 -0.58 -8.33 3.76
C ILE A 160 -0.40 -8.72 2.29
N HIS A 161 -1.07 -9.78 1.86
CA HIS A 161 -1.05 -10.18 0.46
C HIS A 161 -1.84 -9.22 -0.41
N VAL A 162 -1.38 -8.97 -1.65
CA VAL A 162 -2.04 -8.03 -2.57
C VAL A 162 -3.49 -8.37 -2.86
N SER A 163 -3.88 -9.67 -2.87
CA SER A 163 -5.28 -10.07 -3.03
C SER A 163 -6.17 -9.61 -1.88
N ASP A 164 -5.66 -9.63 -0.65
CA ASP A 164 -6.38 -9.18 0.54
C ASP A 164 -6.53 -7.66 0.55
N VAL A 165 -5.51 -6.94 0.06
CA VAL A 165 -5.61 -5.48 -0.18
C VAL A 165 -6.73 -5.16 -1.17
N MET A 166 -6.81 -5.89 -2.29
CA MET A 166 -7.89 -5.71 -3.26
C MET A 166 -9.27 -5.96 -2.65
N ASP A 167 -9.40 -7.02 -1.82
CA ASP A 167 -10.66 -7.34 -1.15
C ASP A 167 -11.10 -6.23 -0.19
N VAL A 168 -10.17 -5.62 0.56
CA VAL A 168 -10.45 -4.46 1.42
C VAL A 168 -10.95 -3.28 0.59
N ILE A 169 -10.26 -2.92 -0.47
CA ILE A 169 -10.65 -1.77 -1.31
C ILE A 169 -12.04 -1.99 -1.91
N GLU A 170 -12.31 -3.18 -2.45
CA GLU A 170 -13.64 -3.52 -2.99
C GLU A 170 -14.74 -3.50 -1.92
N MET A 171 -14.46 -4.01 -0.73
CA MET A 171 -15.40 -3.97 0.39
C MET A 171 -15.75 -2.52 0.77
N LEU A 172 -14.76 -1.64 0.90
CA LEU A 172 -14.97 -0.24 1.25
C LEU A 172 -15.72 0.51 0.14
N MET A 173 -15.41 0.29 -1.14
CA MET A 173 -16.12 0.89 -2.27
C MET A 173 -17.62 0.54 -2.31
N ASN A 174 -18.00 -0.59 -1.75
CA ASN A 174 -19.40 -1.04 -1.68
C ASN A 174 -20.16 -0.49 -0.45
N LYS A 175 -19.51 0.33 0.40
CA LYS A 175 -20.16 0.95 1.55
C LYS A 175 -20.64 2.36 1.22
N PRO A 176 -21.77 2.79 1.78
CA PRO A 176 -22.18 4.20 1.72
C PRO A 176 -21.12 5.10 2.35
N VAL A 177 -20.84 6.25 1.72
CA VAL A 177 -19.76 7.18 2.15
C VAL A 177 -19.90 7.59 3.63
N HIS A 178 -21.12 7.81 4.13
CA HIS A 178 -21.38 8.19 5.51
C HIS A 178 -21.08 7.08 6.55
N MET A 179 -20.82 5.86 6.09
CA MET A 179 -20.40 4.72 6.93
C MET A 179 -18.90 4.47 6.88
N LEU A 180 -18.15 5.28 6.12
CA LEU A 180 -16.71 5.13 6.01
C LEU A 180 -15.98 6.03 7.01
N GLU A 181 -14.96 5.47 7.64
CA GLU A 181 -14.02 6.23 8.45
C GLU A 181 -13.02 6.98 7.55
N PRO A 182 -12.40 8.07 8.04
CA PRO A 182 -11.43 8.84 7.28
C PRO A 182 -10.19 8.04 6.84
N ALA A 183 -9.84 6.99 7.59
CA ALA A 183 -8.73 6.12 7.23
C ALA A 183 -8.90 4.71 7.84
N TYR A 184 -8.32 3.71 7.16
CA TYR A 184 -8.28 2.32 7.60
C TYR A 184 -6.85 1.79 7.57
N ASP A 185 -6.43 1.11 8.64
CA ASP A 185 -5.21 0.32 8.61
C ASP A 185 -5.46 -0.94 7.77
N VAL A 186 -4.72 -1.08 6.67
CA VAL A 186 -4.86 -2.19 5.71
C VAL A 186 -3.68 -3.13 5.90
N GLY A 187 -3.87 -4.08 6.78
CA GLY A 187 -2.92 -5.10 7.21
C GLY A 187 -3.66 -6.38 7.61
N THR A 188 -2.94 -7.30 8.23
CA THR A 188 -3.51 -8.56 8.75
C THR A 188 -3.79 -8.51 10.24
N GLY A 189 -3.25 -7.51 10.96
CA GLY A 189 -3.24 -7.45 12.42
C GLY A 189 -2.28 -8.45 13.07
N ILE A 190 -1.37 -9.04 12.28
CA ILE A 190 -0.39 -10.04 12.74
C ILE A 190 1.01 -9.55 12.39
N GLY A 191 1.76 -9.18 13.43
CA GLY A 191 3.17 -8.82 13.30
C GLY A 191 4.06 -10.06 13.19
N ASN A 192 4.95 -10.08 12.21
CA ASN A 192 5.95 -11.14 12.03
C ASN A 192 7.35 -10.54 12.08
N ARG A 193 8.25 -11.14 12.84
CA ARG A 193 9.66 -10.77 12.82
C ARG A 193 10.29 -11.17 11.48
N VAL A 194 10.98 -10.26 10.85
CA VAL A 194 11.59 -10.48 9.52
C VAL A 194 12.68 -11.55 9.57
N ASP A 195 13.50 -11.54 10.64
CA ASP A 195 14.53 -12.57 10.85
C ASP A 195 13.95 -13.97 11.09
N TYR A 196 12.83 -14.08 11.83
CA TYR A 196 12.11 -15.34 11.99
C TYR A 196 11.58 -15.87 10.65
N LEU A 197 10.97 -15.01 9.82
CA LEU A 197 10.50 -15.43 8.50
C LEU A 197 11.66 -15.94 7.61
N ALA A 198 12.81 -15.27 7.68
CA ALA A 198 13.97 -15.63 6.88
C ALA A 198 14.63 -16.92 7.35
N ASN A 199 14.95 -17.03 8.64
CA ASN A 199 15.79 -18.08 9.17
C ASN A 199 14.99 -19.32 9.58
N ASP A 200 13.86 -19.14 10.29
CA ASP A 200 13.09 -20.28 10.81
C ASP A 200 12.07 -20.80 9.79
N ILE A 201 11.46 -19.93 9.00
CA ILE A 201 10.43 -20.34 8.04
C ILE A 201 11.02 -20.71 6.68
N CYS A 202 11.93 -19.88 6.13
CA CYS A 202 12.59 -20.16 4.85
C CYS A 202 13.82 -21.07 4.99
N GLY A 203 14.34 -21.29 6.22
CA GLY A 203 15.51 -22.13 6.48
C GLY A 203 16.82 -21.50 6.05
N TYR A 204 16.90 -20.16 5.96
CA TYR A 204 18.14 -19.45 5.64
C TYR A 204 18.93 -19.17 6.92
N ASP A 205 20.25 -19.06 6.80
CA ASP A 205 21.14 -18.65 7.90
C ASP A 205 21.64 -17.22 7.63
N LEU A 206 20.71 -16.27 7.67
CA LEU A 206 21.01 -14.87 7.38
C LEU A 206 21.44 -14.10 8.64
N PRO A 207 22.50 -13.25 8.54
CA PRO A 207 22.86 -12.37 9.62
C PRO A 207 21.72 -11.40 9.92
N VAL A 208 21.42 -11.19 11.21
CA VAL A 208 20.39 -10.27 11.66
C VAL A 208 20.99 -8.90 11.96
N LYS A 209 20.43 -7.86 11.36
CA LYS A 209 20.80 -6.46 11.59
C LYS A 209 19.69 -5.73 12.35
N GLU A 210 20.07 -4.75 13.13
CA GLU A 210 19.11 -3.83 13.73
C GLU A 210 18.40 -3.00 12.66
N GLY A 211 17.13 -2.68 12.92
CA GLY A 211 16.37 -1.77 12.09
C GLY A 211 16.90 -0.34 12.11
N GLN A 212 16.58 0.41 11.08
CA GLN A 212 17.01 1.80 10.95
C GLN A 212 16.16 2.72 11.83
N SER A 213 16.75 3.77 12.41
CA SER A 213 16.06 4.70 13.31
C SER A 213 14.89 5.45 12.66
N TYR A 214 14.93 5.62 11.35
CA TYR A 214 13.90 6.27 10.56
C TYR A 214 12.74 5.34 10.15
N GLU A 215 12.78 4.09 10.58
CA GLU A 215 11.70 3.12 10.41
C GLU A 215 11.04 2.80 11.76
N ALA A 216 9.74 2.47 11.76
CA ALA A 216 9.11 1.90 12.94
C ALA A 216 9.66 0.49 13.20
N LEU A 217 9.92 0.12 14.44
CA LEU A 217 10.34 -1.26 14.77
C LEU A 217 9.21 -2.26 14.55
N ASP A 218 7.98 -1.84 14.81
CA ASP A 218 6.77 -2.60 14.61
C ASP A 218 5.76 -1.76 13.82
N ASN A 219 5.15 -2.34 12.79
CA ASN A 219 4.10 -1.72 11.99
C ASN A 219 2.82 -2.56 11.92
N THR A 220 2.59 -3.40 12.94
CA THR A 220 1.37 -4.21 13.04
C THR A 220 0.14 -3.32 13.00
N ALA A 221 -0.80 -3.63 12.12
CA ALA A 221 -2.01 -2.87 11.90
C ALA A 221 -3.06 -3.10 12.98
N ASP A 222 -3.81 -2.06 13.32
CA ASP A 222 -5.08 -2.23 14.04
C ASP A 222 -6.21 -2.40 13.01
N ILE A 223 -6.61 -3.63 12.77
CA ILE A 223 -7.68 -3.96 11.80
C ILE A 223 -9.07 -4.07 12.43
N THR A 224 -9.28 -3.51 13.62
CA THR A 224 -10.58 -3.57 14.31
C THR A 224 -11.72 -3.05 13.44
N LEU A 225 -11.54 -1.92 12.77
CA LEU A 225 -12.54 -1.36 11.85
C LEU A 225 -12.89 -2.30 10.68
N LEU A 226 -11.91 -3.02 10.15
CA LEU A 226 -12.14 -4.00 9.07
C LEU A 226 -12.85 -5.25 9.60
N ARG A 227 -12.49 -5.71 10.81
CA ARG A 227 -13.16 -6.83 11.47
C ARG A 227 -14.61 -6.54 11.82
N ASP A 228 -14.92 -5.32 12.24
CA ASP A 228 -16.31 -4.89 12.48
C ASP A 228 -17.15 -4.96 11.21
N MET A 229 -16.52 -4.79 10.05
CA MET A 229 -17.12 -4.98 8.72
C MET A 229 -17.13 -6.45 8.27
N LYS A 230 -16.72 -7.40 9.13
CA LYS A 230 -16.63 -8.85 8.86
C LYS A 230 -15.58 -9.21 7.81
N TRP A 231 -14.53 -8.40 7.68
CA TRP A 231 -13.38 -8.73 6.87
C TRP A 231 -12.28 -9.39 7.71
N GLU A 232 -11.66 -10.42 7.15
CA GLU A 232 -10.49 -11.09 7.70
C GLU A 232 -9.49 -11.38 6.57
N PRO A 233 -8.17 -11.33 6.86
CA PRO A 233 -7.15 -11.70 5.87
C PRO A 233 -7.24 -13.19 5.52
N LYS A 234 -7.01 -13.52 4.25
CA LYS A 234 -7.14 -14.89 3.73
C LYS A 234 -5.79 -15.57 3.50
N VAL A 235 -4.75 -14.77 3.21
CA VAL A 235 -3.42 -15.29 2.85
C VAL A 235 -2.46 -15.13 4.02
N ASN A 236 -1.97 -16.24 4.56
CA ASN A 236 -0.99 -16.26 5.62
C ASN A 236 0.44 -16.18 5.04
N ILE A 237 1.28 -15.28 5.56
CA ILE A 237 2.65 -15.07 5.06
C ILE A 237 3.55 -16.30 5.28
N VAL A 238 3.37 -17.02 6.39
CA VAL A 238 4.19 -18.22 6.70
C VAL A 238 3.88 -19.33 5.70
N ASP A 239 2.61 -19.57 5.42
CA ASP A 239 2.17 -20.59 4.47
C ASP A 239 2.61 -20.21 3.04
N TYR A 240 2.47 -18.95 2.66
CA TYR A 240 2.96 -18.42 1.39
C TYR A 240 4.47 -18.65 1.20
N LEU A 241 5.28 -18.32 2.21
CA LEU A 241 6.73 -18.52 2.15
C LEU A 241 7.09 -20.00 2.06
N ARG A 242 6.48 -20.87 2.88
CA ARG A 242 6.70 -22.32 2.81
C ARG A 242 6.40 -22.87 1.43
N GLU A 243 5.28 -22.51 0.84
CA GLU A 243 4.93 -22.95 -0.51
C GLU A 243 5.96 -22.50 -1.55
N LYS A 244 6.33 -21.19 -1.53
CA LYS A 244 7.19 -20.61 -2.56
C LYS A 244 8.68 -21.00 -2.41
N THR A 245 9.17 -21.27 -1.19
CA THR A 245 10.58 -21.63 -0.98
C THR A 245 10.83 -23.14 -1.09
N THR A 246 9.85 -23.99 -0.81
CA THR A 246 9.98 -25.45 -0.99
C THR A 246 10.23 -25.83 -2.44
N VAL A 247 9.71 -25.07 -3.40
CA VAL A 247 9.92 -25.30 -4.85
C VAL A 247 11.37 -25.06 -5.28
N LEU A 248 12.15 -24.28 -4.52
CA LEU A 248 13.55 -23.98 -4.84
C LEU A 248 14.54 -25.04 -4.31
N HIS A 249 14.10 -25.91 -3.43
CA HIS A 249 14.93 -26.98 -2.82
C HIS A 249 14.68 -28.37 -3.45
N GLN A 250 13.88 -28.46 -4.49
CA GLN A 250 13.69 -29.61 -5.36
C GLN A 250 14.42 -29.45 -6.69
#